data_c73191af4f72b93a7963cb10bf915cdd
#
_entry.id   c73191af4f72b93a7963cb10bf915cdd
#
_cell.length_a   1.000
_cell.length_b   1.000
_cell.length_c   1.000
_cell.angle_alpha   90.00
_cell.angle_beta   90.00
_cell.angle_gamma   90.00
#
_symmetry.space_group_name_H-M   'P 1'
#
loop_
_entity.id
_entity.type
_entity.pdbx_description
1 polymer ?
#
loop_
_entity_poly.entity_id
_entity_poly.type
_entity_poly.pdbx_seq_one_letter_code
_entity_poly.pdbx_strand_id
1 'polypeptide(L)'
;MHLKKLPHFPQAGKLLPPLLIVILAFLLLLPLRNKAGAAELTDQSGKTIHFDHPFTRIISLYGAHTENLAALGLNQEIIGRTGDDDYPASITAKPEFSDLDNPEKFIAAQPDLILVRPMLENRHPELFTSLQKAGITIVSLQPTDIGQMYAYWRDLGLLTGKTKEAEAMIKKFKSGLAQVRETFKDIPEDKRPKVYFESIHEMMRTFSPQSISLFSLQSAGGINIATDAAPRHSTNIADYGKERILSHADAIDVFLAQTGRMNRVDKMMILEEPGFQSIKAIKDGRVYLIDEKQVSRPTLRLLSGIQKLNTLLYPTAGQTGRQ
;
A
#
# COMPACT_ATOMS: atom_id res chain seq x y z
N MET A 1 7.34 -90.83 -43.36
CA MET A 1 6.38 -89.89 -42.76
C MET A 1 7.15 -89.13 -41.69
N HIS A 2 7.67 -87.92 -42.00
CA HIS A 2 8.57 -87.13 -41.14
C HIS A 2 7.80 -86.16 -40.32
N LEU A 3 7.82 -86.31 -38.99
CA LEU A 3 7.32 -85.30 -38.01
C LEU A 3 8.43 -84.29 -37.77
N LYS A 4 8.19 -83.05 -38.18
CA LYS A 4 9.03 -81.88 -37.90
C LYS A 4 8.88 -81.44 -36.45
N LYS A 5 10.06 -81.38 -35.75
CA LYS A 5 10.20 -80.80 -34.40
C LYS A 5 10.03 -79.28 -34.48
N LEU A 6 9.20 -78.74 -33.62
CA LEU A 6 9.06 -77.31 -33.36
C LEU A 6 10.23 -76.77 -32.49
N PRO A 7 10.72 -75.56 -32.70
CA PRO A 7 11.79 -74.99 -31.91
C PRO A 7 11.35 -74.51 -30.53
N HIS A 8 12.20 -74.78 -29.54
CA HIS A 8 12.12 -74.30 -28.18
C HIS A 8 12.39 -72.78 -28.12
N PHE A 9 11.50 -72.00 -27.50
CA PHE A 9 11.74 -70.61 -27.08
C PHE A 9 12.43 -70.62 -25.71
N PRO A 10 13.51 -69.84 -25.52
CA PRO A 10 14.10 -69.69 -24.18
C PRO A 10 13.29 -68.66 -23.37
N GLN A 11 12.80 -69.10 -22.23
CA GLN A 11 12.32 -68.22 -21.19
C GLN A 11 13.52 -67.53 -20.48
N ALA A 12 13.72 -66.27 -20.72
CA ALA A 12 14.68 -65.46 -19.95
C ALA A 12 13.99 -64.26 -19.34
N GLY A 13 13.20 -64.51 -18.28
CA GLY A 13 12.76 -63.52 -17.36
C GLY A 13 13.85 -63.20 -16.35
N LYS A 14 14.77 -62.30 -16.66
CA LYS A 14 15.68 -61.72 -15.67
C LYS A 14 14.92 -60.69 -14.86
N LEU A 15 14.44 -61.08 -13.67
CA LEU A 15 13.97 -60.15 -12.67
C LEU A 15 15.12 -59.22 -12.26
N LEU A 16 14.92 -57.91 -12.39
CA LEU A 16 15.84 -56.91 -11.88
C LEU A 16 16.04 -57.11 -10.37
N PRO A 17 17.30 -56.97 -9.89
CA PRO A 17 17.57 -57.16 -8.47
C PRO A 17 16.79 -56.14 -7.62
N PRO A 18 16.26 -56.55 -6.45
CA PRO A 18 15.39 -55.74 -5.61
C PRO A 18 16.06 -54.39 -5.21
N LEU A 19 17.35 -54.33 -5.17
CA LEU A 19 18.12 -53.13 -4.90
C LEU A 19 17.93 -52.05 -5.98
N LEU A 20 17.77 -52.41 -7.27
CA LEU A 20 17.55 -51.46 -8.36
C LEU A 20 16.12 -50.85 -8.31
N ILE A 21 15.12 -51.62 -7.84
CA ILE A 21 13.75 -51.18 -7.68
C ILE A 21 13.67 -50.17 -6.54
N VAL A 22 14.41 -50.36 -5.44
CA VAL A 22 14.43 -49.45 -4.28
C VAL A 22 15.13 -48.13 -4.66
N ILE A 23 16.21 -48.17 -5.45
CA ILE A 23 16.89 -46.94 -5.92
C ILE A 23 15.98 -46.14 -6.88
N LEU A 24 15.24 -46.81 -7.76
CA LEU A 24 14.31 -46.13 -8.69
C LEU A 24 13.12 -45.54 -7.94
N ALA A 25 12.62 -46.19 -6.89
CA ALA A 25 11.55 -45.66 -6.03
C ALA A 25 12.01 -44.46 -5.19
N PHE A 26 13.28 -44.44 -4.76
CA PHE A 26 13.86 -43.31 -4.03
C PHE A 26 14.13 -42.11 -4.94
N LEU A 27 14.44 -42.30 -6.21
CA LEU A 27 14.58 -41.23 -7.21
C LEU A 27 13.25 -40.61 -7.60
N LEU A 28 12.11 -41.34 -7.49
CA LEU A 28 10.76 -40.86 -7.74
C LEU A 28 10.18 -40.07 -6.55
N LEU A 29 10.80 -40.16 -5.35
CA LEU A 29 10.42 -39.42 -4.14
C LEU A 29 11.21 -38.14 -3.93
N LEU A 30 12.15 -37.80 -4.82
CA LEU A 30 12.75 -36.48 -4.83
C LEU A 30 11.62 -35.47 -5.16
N PRO A 31 11.33 -34.49 -4.27
CA PRO A 31 10.34 -33.49 -4.61
C PRO A 31 10.81 -32.85 -5.93
N LEU A 32 9.96 -32.91 -6.95
CA LEU A 32 10.09 -32.07 -8.13
C LEU A 32 10.17 -30.63 -7.61
N ARG A 33 11.40 -30.12 -7.47
CA ARG A 33 11.61 -28.71 -7.25
C ARG A 33 11.06 -28.04 -8.51
N ASN A 34 9.79 -27.64 -8.46
CA ASN A 34 9.28 -26.70 -9.42
C ASN A 34 10.30 -25.55 -9.42
N LYS A 35 11.10 -25.45 -10.48
CA LYS A 35 11.80 -24.21 -10.78
C LYS A 35 10.69 -23.18 -10.92
N ALA A 36 10.48 -22.38 -9.90
CA ALA A 36 9.73 -21.14 -10.06
C ALA A 36 10.37 -20.47 -11.27
N GLY A 37 9.60 -20.26 -12.33
CA GLY A 37 10.12 -19.56 -13.50
C GLY A 37 10.63 -18.21 -13.02
N ALA A 38 11.73 -17.73 -13.61
CA ALA A 38 12.22 -16.38 -13.31
C ALA A 38 11.07 -15.38 -13.42
N ALA A 39 10.80 -14.68 -12.35
CA ALA A 39 9.81 -13.61 -12.31
C ALA A 39 10.51 -12.29 -12.63
N GLU A 40 9.75 -11.36 -13.21
CA GLU A 40 10.22 -10.01 -13.46
C GLU A 40 9.20 -8.98 -13.00
N LEU A 41 9.69 -7.83 -12.58
CA LEU A 41 8.91 -6.67 -12.20
C LEU A 41 9.58 -5.41 -12.75
N THR A 42 8.83 -4.54 -13.40
CA THR A 42 9.29 -3.18 -13.69
C THR A 42 8.77 -2.25 -12.61
N ASP A 43 9.68 -1.66 -11.86
CA ASP A 43 9.35 -0.74 -10.76
C ASP A 43 8.99 0.67 -11.26
N GLN A 44 8.63 1.56 -10.36
CA GLN A 44 8.20 2.92 -10.71
C GLN A 44 9.36 3.89 -11.01
N SER A 45 10.61 3.45 -10.86
CA SER A 45 11.78 4.15 -11.42
C SER A 45 12.08 3.71 -12.86
N GLY A 46 11.30 2.75 -13.41
CA GLY A 46 11.48 2.20 -14.76
C GLY A 46 12.51 1.08 -14.84
N LYS A 47 12.99 0.57 -13.70
CA LYS A 47 13.97 -0.51 -13.64
C LYS A 47 13.26 -1.87 -13.66
N THR A 48 13.69 -2.78 -14.55
CA THR A 48 13.25 -4.18 -14.55
C THR A 48 14.12 -5.00 -13.62
N ILE A 49 13.49 -5.66 -12.66
CA ILE A 49 14.09 -6.53 -11.66
C ILE A 49 13.75 -7.98 -12.01
N HIS A 50 14.76 -8.82 -12.19
CA HIS A 50 14.62 -10.26 -12.41
C HIS A 50 14.97 -10.99 -11.13
N PHE A 51 14.17 -11.96 -10.73
CA PHE A 51 14.40 -12.78 -9.55
C PHE A 51 13.81 -14.19 -9.75
N ASP A 52 14.43 -15.20 -9.16
CA ASP A 52 14.10 -16.62 -9.29
C ASP A 52 13.52 -17.22 -7.99
N HIS A 53 13.51 -16.44 -6.92
CA HIS A 53 12.96 -16.83 -5.61
C HIS A 53 12.39 -15.60 -4.88
N PRO A 54 11.40 -15.80 -4.01
CA PRO A 54 10.84 -14.72 -3.19
C PRO A 54 11.90 -14.11 -2.25
N PHE A 55 11.83 -12.81 -2.06
CA PHE A 55 12.64 -12.09 -1.09
C PHE A 55 12.16 -12.37 0.34
N THR A 56 13.12 -12.55 1.26
CA THR A 56 12.87 -12.99 2.64
C THR A 56 13.54 -12.16 3.71
N ARG A 57 14.44 -11.24 3.34
CA ARG A 57 15.13 -10.34 4.26
C ARG A 57 14.97 -8.89 3.81
N ILE A 58 13.85 -8.29 4.21
CA ILE A 58 13.36 -7.04 3.62
C ILE A 58 13.60 -5.87 4.55
N ILE A 59 14.27 -4.82 4.07
CA ILE A 59 14.28 -3.51 4.72
C ILE A 59 13.28 -2.62 4.00
N SER A 60 12.37 -2.02 4.76
CA SER A 60 11.34 -1.12 4.24
C SER A 60 11.67 0.33 4.61
N LEU A 61 11.85 1.19 3.61
CA LEU A 61 12.10 2.62 3.80
C LEU A 61 10.85 3.49 3.54
N TYR A 62 9.66 2.90 3.71
CA TYR A 62 8.39 3.62 3.65
C TYR A 62 7.30 2.89 4.44
N GLY A 63 6.61 3.59 5.34
CA GLY A 63 5.59 3.00 6.21
C GLY A 63 4.48 2.24 5.49
N ALA A 64 4.12 2.61 4.25
CA ALA A 64 3.15 1.85 3.49
C ALA A 64 3.70 0.47 3.04
N HIS A 65 4.99 0.37 2.71
CA HIS A 65 5.61 -0.93 2.41
C HIS A 65 5.56 -1.82 3.65
N THR A 66 5.99 -1.29 4.80
CA THR A 66 6.00 -2.00 6.09
C THR A 66 4.60 -2.53 6.45
N GLU A 67 3.59 -1.67 6.38
CA GLU A 67 2.20 -2.05 6.70
C GLU A 67 1.65 -3.12 5.76
N ASN A 68 1.92 -3.00 4.46
CA ASN A 68 1.42 -3.97 3.47
C ASN A 68 2.16 -5.30 3.55
N LEU A 69 3.48 -5.31 3.75
CA LEU A 69 4.24 -6.54 4.02
C LEU A 69 3.71 -7.26 5.25
N ALA A 70 3.45 -6.53 6.34
CA ALA A 70 2.86 -7.09 7.55
C ALA A 70 1.44 -7.66 7.28
N ALA A 71 0.62 -6.96 6.49
CA ALA A 71 -0.71 -7.42 6.07
C ALA A 71 -0.67 -8.68 5.20
N LEU A 72 0.42 -8.90 4.45
CA LEU A 72 0.70 -10.13 3.70
C LEU A 72 1.25 -11.26 4.59
N GLY A 73 1.42 -11.03 5.90
CA GLY A 73 1.91 -12.01 6.86
C GLY A 73 3.43 -12.10 6.97
N LEU A 74 4.17 -11.12 6.47
CA LEU A 74 5.64 -11.11 6.36
C LEU A 74 6.34 -10.43 7.55
N ASN A 75 5.80 -10.56 8.77
CA ASN A 75 6.40 -9.92 9.95
C ASN A 75 7.83 -10.41 10.25
N GLN A 76 8.16 -11.64 9.91
CA GLN A 76 9.49 -12.21 10.14
C GLN A 76 10.49 -11.75 9.08
N GLU A 77 10.04 -11.62 7.86
CA GLU A 77 10.85 -11.23 6.69
C GLU A 77 11.22 -9.75 6.73
N ILE A 78 10.42 -8.90 7.42
CA ILE A 78 10.79 -7.50 7.68
C ILE A 78 11.90 -7.49 8.72
N ILE A 79 13.14 -7.19 8.30
CA ILE A 79 14.32 -7.08 9.17
C ILE A 79 14.68 -5.64 9.52
N GLY A 80 14.07 -4.65 8.88
CA GLY A 80 14.30 -3.25 9.13
C GLY A 80 13.14 -2.37 8.62
N ARG A 81 12.92 -1.23 9.30
CA ARG A 81 11.84 -0.27 9.04
C ARG A 81 12.31 1.18 9.18
N THR A 82 11.48 2.14 8.81
CA THR A 82 11.74 3.56 9.15
C THR A 82 11.32 3.88 10.59
N GLY A 83 11.89 4.93 11.17
CA GLY A 83 11.54 5.38 12.53
C GLY A 83 10.06 5.78 12.69
N ASP A 84 9.40 6.20 11.60
CA ASP A 84 7.99 6.63 11.59
C ASP A 84 6.99 5.46 11.46
N ASP A 85 7.47 4.22 11.35
CA ASP A 85 6.62 3.04 11.18
C ASP A 85 6.11 2.57 12.55
N ASP A 86 4.81 2.75 12.77
CA ASP A 86 4.12 2.47 14.03
C ASP A 86 3.06 1.36 13.93
N TYR A 87 2.87 0.80 12.74
CA TYR A 87 1.81 -0.20 12.52
C TYR A 87 2.27 -1.35 11.61
N PRO A 88 1.90 -2.61 11.96
CA PRO A 88 1.29 -3.01 13.24
C PRO A 88 2.26 -2.84 14.42
N ALA A 89 1.77 -2.85 15.67
CA ALA A 89 2.62 -2.66 16.84
C ALA A 89 3.82 -3.62 16.93
N SER A 90 3.71 -4.84 16.37
CA SER A 90 4.80 -5.82 16.30
C SER A 90 6.02 -5.35 15.50
N ILE A 91 5.83 -4.38 14.59
CA ILE A 91 6.93 -3.85 13.76
C ILE A 91 7.83 -2.90 14.52
N THR A 92 7.32 -2.23 15.56
CA THR A 92 8.09 -1.20 16.30
C THR A 92 9.35 -1.74 16.96
N ALA A 93 9.42 -3.04 17.24
CA ALA A 93 10.61 -3.70 17.79
C ALA A 93 11.70 -4.00 16.73
N LYS A 94 11.44 -3.80 15.44
CA LYS A 94 12.41 -4.03 14.37
C LYS A 94 13.44 -2.90 14.30
N PRO A 95 14.68 -3.18 13.90
CA PRO A 95 15.72 -2.17 13.72
C PRO A 95 15.29 -1.03 12.79
N GLU A 96 15.71 0.19 13.14
CA GLU A 96 15.42 1.38 12.35
C GLU A 96 16.50 1.62 11.30
N PHE A 97 16.06 1.98 10.09
CA PHE A 97 16.88 2.38 8.97
C PHE A 97 16.39 3.70 8.37
N SER A 98 17.32 4.49 7.87
CA SER A 98 17.06 5.78 7.23
C SER A 98 17.89 5.90 5.95
N ASP A 99 17.38 6.67 4.98
CA ASP A 99 18.13 7.10 3.80
C ASP A 99 19.35 7.98 4.11
N LEU A 100 19.51 8.38 5.38
CA LEU A 100 20.68 9.10 5.89
C LEU A 100 21.71 8.18 6.55
N ASP A 101 21.43 6.90 6.68
CA ASP A 101 22.39 5.92 7.23
C ASP A 101 23.48 5.58 6.20
N ASN A 102 24.65 5.20 6.70
CA ASN A 102 25.75 4.76 5.85
C ASN A 102 25.44 3.40 5.19
N PRO A 103 25.95 3.13 3.97
CA PRO A 103 25.75 1.85 3.28
C PRO A 103 26.14 0.62 4.10
N GLU A 104 27.19 0.73 4.94
CA GLU A 104 27.70 -0.36 5.78
C GLU A 104 26.67 -0.88 6.75
N LYS A 105 25.77 -0.01 7.28
CA LYS A 105 24.69 -0.41 8.18
C LYS A 105 23.70 -1.35 7.49
N PHE A 106 23.36 -1.05 6.23
CA PHE A 106 22.49 -1.88 5.42
C PHE A 106 23.17 -3.20 5.06
N ILE A 107 24.44 -3.15 4.61
CA ILE A 107 25.22 -4.32 4.21
C ILE A 107 25.38 -5.27 5.41
N ALA A 108 25.66 -4.75 6.60
CA ALA A 108 25.79 -5.54 7.83
C ALA A 108 24.48 -6.28 8.21
N ALA A 109 23.32 -5.72 7.87
CA ALA A 109 22.03 -6.36 8.08
C ALA A 109 21.72 -7.46 7.06
N GLN A 110 22.48 -7.55 5.96
CA GLN A 110 22.34 -8.56 4.90
C GLN A 110 20.89 -8.67 4.36
N PRO A 111 20.23 -7.60 3.92
CA PRO A 111 18.96 -7.70 3.25
C PRO A 111 19.13 -8.30 1.83
N ASP A 112 18.14 -9.02 1.36
CA ASP A 112 18.03 -9.42 -0.04
C ASP A 112 17.20 -8.39 -0.85
N LEU A 113 16.34 -7.60 -0.15
CA LEU A 113 15.50 -6.57 -0.75
C LEU A 113 15.46 -5.32 0.12
N ILE A 114 15.57 -4.15 -0.52
CA ILE A 114 15.21 -2.86 0.08
C ILE A 114 14.10 -2.22 -0.74
N LEU A 115 12.95 -1.96 -0.09
CA LEU A 115 11.82 -1.26 -0.68
C LEU A 115 11.91 0.24 -0.39
N VAL A 116 11.87 1.04 -1.46
CA VAL A 116 11.99 2.51 -1.39
C VAL A 116 10.88 3.20 -2.17
N ARG A 117 10.85 4.52 -2.11
CA ARG A 117 10.03 5.36 -3.00
C ARG A 117 10.92 6.04 -4.05
N PRO A 118 10.42 6.32 -5.27
CA PRO A 118 11.19 7.01 -6.31
C PRO A 118 11.82 8.32 -5.83
N MET A 119 11.09 9.08 -5.02
CA MET A 119 11.60 10.33 -4.45
C MET A 119 12.84 10.11 -3.56
N LEU A 120 12.86 9.01 -2.80
CA LEU A 120 13.96 8.68 -1.89
C LEU A 120 15.19 8.22 -2.67
N GLU A 121 14.98 7.33 -3.65
CA GLU A 121 16.02 6.84 -4.54
C GLU A 121 16.68 8.00 -5.31
N ASN A 122 15.88 8.93 -5.85
CA ASN A 122 16.38 10.11 -6.57
C ASN A 122 17.12 11.10 -5.67
N ARG A 123 16.78 11.16 -4.37
CA ARG A 123 17.44 12.06 -3.41
C ARG A 123 18.84 11.55 -3.02
N HIS A 124 18.99 10.23 -2.91
CA HIS A 124 20.22 9.60 -2.43
C HIS A 124 20.72 8.51 -3.40
N PRO A 125 20.97 8.84 -4.69
CA PRO A 125 21.31 7.85 -5.73
C PRO A 125 22.61 7.11 -5.43
N GLU A 126 23.56 7.76 -4.76
CA GLU A 126 24.87 7.18 -4.42
C GLU A 126 24.72 6.06 -3.38
N LEU A 127 23.86 6.26 -2.36
CA LEU A 127 23.55 5.22 -1.37
C LEU A 127 23.01 3.96 -2.07
N PHE A 128 21.94 4.12 -2.87
CA PHE A 128 21.27 2.96 -3.49
C PHE A 128 22.13 2.30 -4.56
N THR A 129 22.94 3.06 -5.30
CA THR A 129 23.94 2.49 -6.22
C THR A 129 24.99 1.67 -5.49
N SER A 130 25.46 2.13 -4.33
CA SER A 130 26.42 1.39 -3.50
C SER A 130 25.85 0.07 -2.97
N LEU A 131 24.58 0.10 -2.52
CA LEU A 131 23.88 -1.10 -2.05
C LEU A 131 23.65 -2.12 -3.17
N GLN A 132 23.32 -1.65 -4.38
CA GLN A 132 23.18 -2.51 -5.56
C GLN A 132 24.50 -3.17 -5.95
N LYS A 133 25.63 -2.44 -5.88
CA LYS A 133 26.98 -3.00 -6.11
C LYS A 133 27.34 -4.06 -5.07
N ALA A 134 26.79 -3.97 -3.86
CA ALA A 134 26.92 -4.98 -2.82
C ALA A 134 26.00 -6.19 -3.00
N GLY A 135 25.22 -6.25 -4.10
CA GLY A 135 24.33 -7.37 -4.42
C GLY A 135 22.94 -7.29 -3.81
N ILE A 136 22.57 -6.15 -3.22
CA ILE A 136 21.24 -5.93 -2.61
C ILE A 136 20.28 -5.45 -3.69
N THR A 137 19.10 -6.08 -3.78
CA THR A 137 18.04 -5.64 -4.71
C THR A 137 17.32 -4.41 -4.16
N ILE A 138 17.21 -3.35 -4.98
CA ILE A 138 16.45 -2.14 -4.66
C ILE A 138 15.24 -2.09 -5.56
N VAL A 139 14.04 -1.92 -4.97
CA VAL A 139 12.76 -1.81 -5.70
C VAL A 139 12.03 -0.55 -5.26
N SER A 140 11.68 0.28 -6.22
CA SER A 140 11.11 1.60 -6.00
C SER A 140 9.61 1.60 -6.33
N LEU A 141 8.75 1.71 -5.30
CA LEU A 141 7.29 1.64 -5.44
C LEU A 141 6.60 2.77 -4.67
N GLN A 142 5.68 3.49 -5.33
CA GLN A 142 4.84 4.51 -4.70
C GLN A 142 3.57 4.76 -5.53
N PRO A 143 2.47 4.03 -5.29
CA PRO A 143 1.22 4.30 -6.01
C PRO A 143 0.68 5.69 -5.67
N THR A 144 0.14 6.37 -6.66
CA THR A 144 -0.44 7.72 -6.53
C THR A 144 -1.96 7.71 -6.65
N ASP A 145 -2.53 6.64 -7.19
CA ASP A 145 -3.97 6.43 -7.33
C ASP A 145 -4.39 5.02 -6.92
N ILE A 146 -5.71 4.77 -6.92
CA ILE A 146 -6.28 3.49 -6.46
C ILE A 146 -5.95 2.32 -7.40
N GLY A 147 -5.84 2.56 -8.69
CA GLY A 147 -5.48 1.53 -9.67
C GLY A 147 -4.06 1.05 -9.46
N GLN A 148 -3.12 1.99 -9.32
CA GLN A 148 -1.73 1.73 -8.97
C GLN A 148 -1.59 1.08 -7.58
N MET A 149 -2.47 1.41 -6.60
CA MET A 149 -2.45 0.77 -5.29
C MET A 149 -2.73 -0.73 -5.37
N TYR A 150 -3.69 -1.16 -6.20
CA TYR A 150 -3.94 -2.59 -6.38
C TYR A 150 -2.81 -3.30 -7.12
N ALA A 151 -2.20 -2.67 -8.13
CA ALA A 151 -1.01 -3.18 -8.80
C ALA A 151 0.16 -3.32 -7.80
N TYR A 152 0.43 -2.29 -7.03
CA TYR A 152 1.45 -2.26 -6.00
C TYR A 152 1.29 -3.40 -4.95
N TRP A 153 0.06 -3.71 -4.52
CA TRP A 153 -0.16 -4.84 -3.61
C TRP A 153 0.14 -6.18 -4.27
N ARG A 154 -0.15 -6.33 -5.58
CA ARG A 154 0.23 -7.51 -6.37
C ARG A 154 1.74 -7.62 -6.53
N ASP A 155 2.40 -6.49 -6.78
CA ASP A 155 3.86 -6.42 -6.92
C ASP A 155 4.56 -6.85 -5.63
N LEU A 156 4.09 -6.38 -4.46
CA LEU A 156 4.58 -6.87 -3.17
C LEU A 156 4.34 -8.37 -2.99
N GLY A 157 3.16 -8.85 -3.39
CA GLY A 157 2.84 -10.27 -3.38
C GLY A 157 3.74 -11.10 -4.30
N LEU A 158 4.07 -10.59 -5.49
CA LEU A 158 4.97 -11.22 -6.45
C LEU A 158 6.41 -11.29 -5.91
N LEU A 159 6.94 -10.16 -5.44
CA LEU A 159 8.29 -10.06 -4.86
C LEU A 159 8.50 -11.02 -3.67
N THR A 160 7.46 -11.29 -2.91
CA THR A 160 7.53 -12.04 -1.65
C THR A 160 6.89 -13.43 -1.70
N GLY A 161 6.42 -13.86 -2.88
CA GLY A 161 5.72 -15.14 -3.05
C GLY A 161 4.33 -15.20 -2.37
N LYS A 162 3.73 -14.04 -2.04
CA LYS A 162 2.43 -13.88 -1.35
C LYS A 162 1.31 -13.42 -2.29
N THR A 163 1.28 -13.92 -3.52
CA THR A 163 0.31 -13.52 -4.55
C THR A 163 -1.15 -13.81 -4.15
N LYS A 164 -1.39 -14.94 -3.47
CA LYS A 164 -2.74 -15.30 -2.99
C LYS A 164 -3.21 -14.36 -1.87
N GLU A 165 -2.31 -14.05 -0.95
CA GLU A 165 -2.55 -13.12 0.16
C GLU A 165 -2.81 -11.70 -0.36
N ALA A 166 -2.08 -11.25 -1.39
CA ALA A 166 -2.30 -9.96 -2.03
C ALA A 166 -3.69 -9.87 -2.69
N GLU A 167 -4.12 -10.90 -3.42
CA GLU A 167 -5.48 -10.93 -3.99
C GLU A 167 -6.56 -10.99 -2.90
N ALA A 168 -6.32 -11.72 -1.81
CA ALA A 168 -7.24 -11.75 -0.66
C ALA A 168 -7.34 -10.38 0.01
N MET A 169 -6.22 -9.65 0.13
CA MET A 169 -6.18 -8.28 0.66
C MET A 169 -6.97 -7.32 -0.22
N ILE A 170 -6.81 -7.38 -1.55
CA ILE A 170 -7.58 -6.59 -2.52
C ILE A 170 -9.08 -6.90 -2.42
N LYS A 171 -9.44 -8.19 -2.36
CA LYS A 171 -10.84 -8.62 -2.22
C LYS A 171 -11.46 -8.08 -0.93
N LYS A 172 -10.75 -8.18 0.19
CA LYS A 172 -11.17 -7.65 1.50
C LYS A 172 -11.42 -6.14 1.43
N PHE A 173 -10.50 -5.41 0.82
CA PHE A 173 -10.62 -3.96 0.66
C PHE A 173 -11.86 -3.58 -0.18
N LYS A 174 -12.03 -4.21 -1.35
CA LYS A 174 -13.20 -3.97 -2.23
C LYS A 174 -14.52 -4.31 -1.55
N SER A 175 -14.58 -5.42 -0.80
CA SER A 175 -15.78 -5.78 -0.04
C SER A 175 -16.10 -4.76 1.05
N GLY A 176 -15.08 -4.24 1.75
CA GLY A 176 -15.26 -3.18 2.74
C GLY A 176 -15.75 -1.86 2.12
N LEU A 177 -15.22 -1.48 0.94
CA LEU A 177 -15.74 -0.32 0.21
C LEU A 177 -17.22 -0.47 -0.16
N ALA A 178 -17.62 -1.67 -0.62
CA ALA A 178 -19.02 -1.95 -0.93
C ALA A 178 -19.92 -1.79 0.30
N GLN A 179 -19.47 -2.27 1.48
CA GLN A 179 -20.21 -2.09 2.74
C GLN A 179 -20.37 -0.62 3.12
N VAL A 180 -19.31 0.19 2.98
CA VAL A 180 -19.41 1.64 3.24
C VAL A 180 -20.40 2.29 2.27
N ARG A 181 -20.34 1.93 0.98
CA ARG A 181 -21.26 2.48 -0.03
C ARG A 181 -22.74 2.23 0.31
N GLU A 182 -23.08 1.09 0.90
CA GLU A 182 -24.45 0.77 1.31
C GLU A 182 -25.02 1.79 2.29
N THR A 183 -24.21 2.46 3.12
CA THR A 183 -24.66 3.43 4.13
C THR A 183 -25.20 4.73 3.53
N PHE A 184 -24.83 5.07 2.30
CA PHE A 184 -25.24 6.32 1.64
C PHE A 184 -25.76 6.12 0.21
N LYS A 185 -25.97 4.87 -0.24
CA LYS A 185 -26.37 4.58 -1.63
C LYS A 185 -27.67 5.26 -2.05
N ASP A 186 -28.62 5.40 -1.11
CA ASP A 186 -29.94 5.99 -1.35
C ASP A 186 -29.94 7.51 -1.19
N ILE A 187 -28.81 8.13 -0.84
CA ILE A 187 -28.67 9.59 -0.72
C ILE A 187 -28.25 10.15 -2.08
N PRO A 188 -29.10 10.98 -2.73
CA PRO A 188 -28.75 11.65 -3.98
C PRO A 188 -27.44 12.44 -3.85
N GLU A 189 -26.68 12.53 -4.93
CA GLU A 189 -25.36 13.17 -4.89
C GLU A 189 -25.43 14.64 -4.46
N ASP A 190 -26.44 15.39 -4.91
CA ASP A 190 -26.67 16.78 -4.54
C ASP A 190 -27.02 16.99 -3.05
N LYS A 191 -27.37 15.92 -2.34
CA LYS A 191 -27.67 15.90 -0.89
C LYS A 191 -26.52 15.39 -0.04
N ARG A 192 -25.44 14.92 -0.64
CA ARG A 192 -24.27 14.48 0.10
C ARG A 192 -23.46 15.66 0.61
N PRO A 193 -22.77 15.52 1.77
CA PRO A 193 -21.97 16.60 2.33
C PRO A 193 -20.86 17.06 1.36
N LYS A 194 -20.80 18.36 1.12
CA LYS A 194 -19.74 19.04 0.38
C LYS A 194 -18.57 19.31 1.33
N VAL A 195 -17.41 18.82 1.00
CA VAL A 195 -16.22 18.78 1.86
C VAL A 195 -15.09 19.57 1.24
N TYR A 196 -14.53 20.50 1.97
CA TYR A 196 -13.18 20.96 1.70
C TYR A 196 -12.20 20.06 2.47
N PHE A 197 -11.32 19.37 1.72
CA PHE A 197 -10.35 18.47 2.30
C PHE A 197 -8.94 19.07 2.19
N GLU A 198 -8.44 19.57 3.30
CA GLU A 198 -7.16 20.24 3.41
C GLU A 198 -5.99 19.25 3.51
N SER A 199 -4.95 19.48 2.73
CA SER A 199 -3.71 18.69 2.77
C SER A 199 -2.60 19.37 3.57
N ILE A 200 -2.40 20.70 3.40
CA ILE A 200 -1.37 21.49 4.09
C ILE A 200 -1.94 22.86 4.44
N HIS A 201 -2.15 23.09 5.73
CA HIS A 201 -2.82 24.29 6.26
C HIS A 201 -2.04 25.58 5.96
N GLU A 202 -0.77 25.65 6.32
CA GLU A 202 0.09 26.82 6.10
C GLU A 202 0.11 27.33 4.65
N MET A 203 -0.16 26.46 3.70
CA MET A 203 -0.12 26.74 2.26
C MET A 203 -1.51 26.79 1.63
N MET A 204 -2.59 26.63 2.42
CA MET A 204 -3.97 26.57 1.93
C MET A 204 -4.14 25.58 0.77
N ARG A 205 -3.58 24.39 0.91
CA ARG A 205 -3.57 23.37 -0.14
C ARG A 205 -4.59 22.28 0.10
N THR A 206 -5.06 21.70 -0.99
CA THR A 206 -5.91 20.51 -1.02
C THR A 206 -5.20 19.35 -1.72
N PHE A 207 -5.94 18.35 -2.13
CA PHE A 207 -5.44 17.17 -2.81
C PHE A 207 -5.71 17.22 -4.32
N SER A 208 -4.84 16.58 -5.09
CA SER A 208 -5.05 16.37 -6.54
C SER A 208 -6.27 15.48 -6.79
N PRO A 209 -7.05 15.70 -7.87
CA PRO A 209 -8.33 15.03 -8.10
C PRO A 209 -8.29 13.51 -8.08
N GLN A 210 -7.19 12.89 -8.51
CA GLN A 210 -7.04 11.44 -8.59
C GLN A 210 -6.31 10.83 -7.39
N SER A 211 -6.00 11.65 -6.37
CA SER A 211 -5.27 11.20 -5.20
C SER A 211 -6.01 10.14 -4.39
N ILE A 212 -5.26 9.30 -3.69
CA ILE A 212 -5.79 8.34 -2.72
C ILE A 212 -6.64 9.01 -1.65
N SER A 213 -6.29 10.25 -1.25
CA SER A 213 -7.03 11.02 -0.25
C SER A 213 -8.42 11.38 -0.74
N LEU A 214 -8.57 11.91 -1.96
CA LEU A 214 -9.88 12.20 -2.53
C LEU A 214 -10.66 10.94 -2.87
N PHE A 215 -10.00 9.86 -3.28
CA PHE A 215 -10.64 8.55 -3.37
C PHE A 215 -11.24 8.12 -2.01
N SER A 216 -10.52 8.35 -0.91
CA SER A 216 -11.01 8.03 0.44
C SER A 216 -12.24 8.84 0.80
N LEU A 217 -12.24 10.15 0.53
CA LEU A 217 -13.37 11.04 0.73
C LEU A 217 -14.60 10.60 -0.07
N GLN A 218 -14.43 10.37 -1.37
CA GLN A 218 -15.51 9.95 -2.28
C GLN A 218 -16.08 8.58 -1.89
N SER A 219 -15.21 7.64 -1.50
CA SER A 219 -15.62 6.31 -1.03
C SER A 219 -16.38 6.35 0.29
N ALA A 220 -16.17 7.40 1.09
CA ALA A 220 -16.94 7.68 2.30
C ALA A 220 -18.27 8.41 2.02
N GLY A 221 -18.57 8.77 0.78
CA GLY A 221 -19.79 9.47 0.38
C GLY A 221 -19.70 11.00 0.40
N GLY A 222 -18.52 11.58 0.63
CA GLY A 222 -18.30 13.04 0.58
C GLY A 222 -18.10 13.55 -0.84
N ILE A 223 -18.53 14.78 -1.09
CA ILE A 223 -18.33 15.50 -2.36
C ILE A 223 -17.18 16.50 -2.17
N ASN A 224 -16.11 16.34 -2.92
CA ASN A 224 -15.01 17.31 -2.91
C ASN A 224 -15.48 18.64 -3.51
N ILE A 225 -15.32 19.75 -2.78
CA ILE A 225 -15.70 21.08 -3.28
C ILE A 225 -14.57 21.73 -4.11
N ALA A 226 -13.33 21.34 -3.87
CA ALA A 226 -12.16 21.88 -4.55
C ALA A 226 -11.88 21.15 -5.89
N THR A 227 -12.88 21.13 -6.80
CA THR A 227 -12.82 20.40 -8.06
C THR A 227 -11.91 21.04 -9.10
N ASP A 228 -11.64 22.34 -8.96
CA ASP A 228 -10.77 23.17 -9.81
C ASP A 228 -9.35 23.35 -9.25
N ALA A 229 -8.99 22.57 -8.25
CA ALA A 229 -7.65 22.63 -7.65
C ALA A 229 -6.57 22.23 -8.67
N ALA A 230 -5.47 23.01 -8.72
CA ALA A 230 -4.38 22.80 -9.65
C ALA A 230 -3.35 21.80 -9.08
N PRO A 231 -3.21 20.60 -9.67
CA PRO A 231 -2.21 19.63 -9.22
C PRO A 231 -0.79 20.18 -9.26
N ARG A 232 0.00 19.92 -8.25
CA ARG A 232 1.42 20.31 -8.20
C ARG A 232 2.30 19.17 -8.72
N HIS A 233 2.80 19.31 -9.95
CA HIS A 233 3.64 18.31 -10.59
C HIS A 233 2.99 16.91 -10.52
N SER A 234 3.76 15.87 -10.31
CA SER A 234 3.27 14.49 -10.15
C SER A 234 2.98 14.14 -8.68
N THR A 235 2.43 15.07 -7.88
CA THR A 235 2.14 14.86 -6.47
C THR A 235 0.64 14.72 -6.17
N ASN A 236 0.32 14.15 -5.00
CA ASN A 236 -1.06 14.07 -4.51
C ASN A 236 -1.60 15.42 -3.97
N ILE A 237 -0.79 16.48 -4.02
CA ILE A 237 -1.12 17.81 -3.49
C ILE A 237 -1.50 18.73 -4.63
N ALA A 238 -2.50 19.59 -4.39
CA ALA A 238 -2.93 20.62 -5.31
C ALA A 238 -2.93 21.99 -4.65
N ASP A 239 -2.58 23.01 -5.42
CA ASP A 239 -2.69 24.41 -4.98
C ASP A 239 -4.16 24.83 -5.06
N TYR A 240 -4.64 25.54 -4.03
CA TYR A 240 -6.01 26.07 -3.99
C TYR A 240 -6.04 27.53 -3.58
N GLY A 241 -5.60 27.85 -2.37
CA GLY A 241 -5.51 29.19 -1.86
C GLY A 241 -6.72 29.61 -1.04
N LYS A 242 -6.47 30.56 -0.13
CA LYS A 242 -7.46 31.03 0.85
C LYS A 242 -8.69 31.68 0.19
N GLU A 243 -8.48 32.46 -0.85
CA GLU A 243 -9.55 33.18 -1.57
C GLU A 243 -10.55 32.20 -2.17
N ARG A 244 -10.10 31.08 -2.74
CA ARG A 244 -10.99 30.05 -3.28
C ARG A 244 -11.72 29.30 -2.17
N ILE A 245 -11.08 29.01 -1.04
CA ILE A 245 -11.75 28.41 0.12
C ILE A 245 -12.89 29.33 0.56
N LEU A 246 -12.62 30.62 0.71
CA LEU A 246 -13.61 31.61 1.15
C LEU A 246 -14.71 31.87 0.11
N SER A 247 -14.42 31.76 -1.18
CA SER A 247 -15.45 31.87 -2.23
C SER A 247 -16.49 30.75 -2.18
N HIS A 248 -16.16 29.63 -1.54
CA HIS A 248 -17.07 28.49 -1.31
C HIS A 248 -17.58 28.40 0.14
N ALA A 249 -17.39 29.47 0.95
CA ALA A 249 -17.62 29.42 2.39
C ALA A 249 -19.01 28.87 2.78
N ASP A 250 -20.09 29.33 2.09
CA ASP A 250 -21.46 28.92 2.36
C ASP A 250 -21.78 27.48 1.86
N ALA A 251 -20.96 26.94 0.97
CA ALA A 251 -21.17 25.64 0.38
C ALA A 251 -20.35 24.52 1.06
N ILE A 252 -19.38 24.86 1.92
CA ILE A 252 -18.57 23.87 2.65
C ILE A 252 -19.37 23.36 3.84
N ASP A 253 -19.94 22.16 3.73
CA ASP A 253 -20.69 21.50 4.81
C ASP A 253 -19.78 20.89 5.88
N VAL A 254 -18.57 20.48 5.47
CA VAL A 254 -17.55 19.87 6.34
C VAL A 254 -16.17 20.41 5.95
N PHE A 255 -15.42 20.88 6.94
CA PHE A 255 -14.00 21.17 6.82
C PHE A 255 -13.21 19.98 7.37
N LEU A 256 -12.50 19.28 6.51
CA LEU A 256 -11.68 18.13 6.87
C LEU A 256 -10.22 18.48 6.63
N ALA A 257 -9.35 18.30 7.63
CA ALA A 257 -7.91 18.46 7.47
C ALA A 257 -7.19 17.15 7.80
N GLN A 258 -6.29 16.70 6.92
CA GLN A 258 -5.37 15.65 7.35
C GLN A 258 -4.38 16.22 8.35
N THR A 259 -3.99 15.43 9.34
CA THR A 259 -2.93 15.78 10.29
C THR A 259 -1.85 14.70 10.28
N GLY A 260 -0.60 15.11 10.44
CA GLY A 260 0.54 14.21 10.41
C GLY A 260 1.85 14.94 10.17
N ARG A 261 2.82 14.24 9.63
CA ARG A 261 4.16 14.78 9.40
C ARG A 261 4.18 15.95 8.42
N MET A 262 3.32 15.89 7.40
CA MET A 262 3.26 16.91 6.35
C MET A 262 2.42 18.11 6.76
N ASN A 263 1.42 17.93 7.60
CA ASN A 263 0.48 18.96 8.05
C ASN A 263 0.33 18.88 9.57
N ARG A 264 1.07 19.73 10.28
CA ARG A 264 1.02 19.83 11.74
C ARG A 264 -0.03 20.84 12.16
N VAL A 265 -1.29 20.57 11.80
CA VAL A 265 -2.43 21.41 12.10
C VAL A 265 -3.21 20.85 13.28
N ASP A 266 -3.74 21.71 14.12
CA ASP A 266 -4.77 21.40 15.10
C ASP A 266 -6.09 22.12 14.78
N LYS A 267 -7.14 21.79 15.53
CA LYS A 267 -8.48 22.34 15.28
C LYS A 267 -8.53 23.84 15.55
N MET A 268 -7.80 24.35 16.55
CA MET A 268 -7.80 25.76 16.90
C MET A 268 -7.14 26.61 15.82
N MET A 269 -6.04 26.13 15.22
CA MET A 269 -5.41 26.81 14.09
C MET A 269 -6.40 27.04 12.94
N ILE A 270 -7.24 26.06 12.62
CA ILE A 270 -8.28 26.19 11.59
C ILE A 270 -9.37 27.16 12.02
N LEU A 271 -9.84 27.10 13.27
CA LEU A 271 -10.91 27.94 13.78
C LEU A 271 -10.48 29.41 13.90
N GLU A 272 -9.22 29.69 14.19
CA GLU A 272 -8.64 31.02 14.36
C GLU A 272 -8.09 31.62 13.06
N GLU A 273 -8.06 30.83 11.96
CA GLU A 273 -7.58 31.34 10.68
C GLU A 273 -8.42 32.53 10.21
N PRO A 274 -7.80 33.72 9.93
CA PRO A 274 -8.55 34.91 9.58
C PRO A 274 -9.46 34.72 8.37
N GLY A 275 -10.76 35.03 8.51
CA GLY A 275 -11.77 34.85 7.49
C GLY A 275 -12.52 33.52 7.52
N PHE A 276 -11.96 32.47 8.15
CA PHE A 276 -12.58 31.15 8.18
C PHE A 276 -13.87 31.09 9.00
N GLN A 277 -14.11 32.05 9.89
CA GLN A 277 -15.39 32.22 10.64
C GLN A 277 -16.60 32.45 9.71
N SER A 278 -16.38 32.81 8.43
CA SER A 278 -17.43 32.90 7.42
C SER A 278 -17.87 31.53 6.88
N ILE A 279 -17.02 30.50 7.02
CA ILE A 279 -17.27 29.17 6.46
C ILE A 279 -18.39 28.47 7.22
N LYS A 280 -19.35 27.91 6.50
CA LYS A 280 -20.51 27.20 7.07
C LYS A 280 -20.09 26.07 8.00
N ALA A 281 -19.12 25.23 7.58
CA ALA A 281 -18.60 24.13 8.39
C ALA A 281 -18.03 24.60 9.75
N ILE A 282 -17.39 25.77 9.78
CA ILE A 282 -16.85 26.37 11.01
C ILE A 282 -18.00 26.81 11.92
N LYS A 283 -19.01 27.53 11.38
CA LYS A 283 -20.21 27.98 12.14
C LYS A 283 -20.98 26.78 12.72
N ASP A 284 -21.06 25.69 11.96
CA ASP A 284 -21.80 24.49 12.34
C ASP A 284 -20.96 23.53 13.22
N GLY A 285 -19.70 23.87 13.54
CA GLY A 285 -18.79 23.04 14.34
C GLY A 285 -18.31 21.75 13.64
N ARG A 286 -18.51 21.64 12.32
CA ARG A 286 -18.16 20.47 11.52
C ARG A 286 -16.74 20.55 10.95
N VAL A 287 -15.77 20.74 11.86
CA VAL A 287 -14.33 20.76 11.57
C VAL A 287 -13.70 19.51 12.16
N TYR A 288 -13.09 18.67 11.32
CA TYR A 288 -12.54 17.39 11.73
C TYR A 288 -11.08 17.24 11.29
N LEU A 289 -10.29 16.59 12.15
CA LEU A 289 -8.94 16.17 11.86
C LEU A 289 -8.92 14.65 11.59
N ILE A 290 -8.12 14.25 10.60
CA ILE A 290 -7.94 12.85 10.25
C ILE A 290 -6.46 12.54 10.06
N ASP A 291 -5.98 11.43 10.62
CA ASP A 291 -4.60 10.98 10.47
C ASP A 291 -4.28 10.68 9.00
N GLU A 292 -3.20 11.30 8.46
CA GLU A 292 -2.73 11.10 7.09
C GLU A 292 -2.47 9.62 6.78
N LYS A 293 -2.06 8.82 7.78
CA LYS A 293 -1.79 7.40 7.64
C LYS A 293 -3.06 6.59 7.31
N GLN A 294 -4.24 7.11 7.66
CA GLN A 294 -5.54 6.46 7.43
C GLN A 294 -6.23 6.88 6.13
N VAL A 295 -5.83 7.99 5.51
CA VAL A 295 -6.54 8.54 4.34
C VAL A 295 -5.65 8.79 3.13
N SER A 296 -4.33 8.81 3.30
CA SER A 296 -3.38 9.14 2.24
C SER A 296 -2.35 8.04 1.96
N ARG A 297 -2.17 7.05 2.88
CA ARG A 297 -1.26 5.93 2.65
C ARG A 297 -1.94 4.81 1.88
N PRO A 298 -1.28 4.22 0.87
CA PRO A 298 -1.81 3.11 0.06
C PRO A 298 -1.75 1.77 0.81
N THR A 299 -2.46 1.67 1.94
CA THR A 299 -2.48 0.49 2.81
C THR A 299 -3.89 0.01 3.11
N LEU A 300 -4.03 -1.17 3.70
CA LEU A 300 -5.33 -1.70 4.10
C LEU A 300 -6.02 -0.83 5.18
N ARG A 301 -5.24 -0.05 5.96
CA ARG A 301 -5.80 0.92 6.94
C ARG A 301 -6.64 2.03 6.29
N LEU A 302 -6.46 2.27 4.99
CA LEU A 302 -7.29 3.20 4.23
C LEU A 302 -8.78 2.88 4.37
N LEU A 303 -9.14 1.59 4.46
CA LEU A 303 -10.54 1.18 4.69
C LEU A 303 -11.08 1.69 6.03
N SER A 304 -10.28 1.60 7.09
CA SER A 304 -10.67 2.13 8.42
C SER A 304 -10.82 3.66 8.38
N GLY A 305 -9.95 4.35 7.65
CA GLY A 305 -10.06 5.79 7.43
C GLY A 305 -11.34 6.16 6.69
N ILE A 306 -11.68 5.43 5.62
CA ILE A 306 -12.92 5.62 4.85
C ILE A 306 -14.15 5.40 5.73
N GLN A 307 -14.16 4.37 6.57
CA GLN A 307 -15.24 4.11 7.53
C GLN A 307 -15.38 5.24 8.54
N LYS A 308 -14.25 5.74 9.07
CA LYS A 308 -14.25 6.89 9.98
C LYS A 308 -14.78 8.16 9.30
N LEU A 309 -14.33 8.44 8.07
CA LEU A 309 -14.85 9.56 7.29
C LEU A 309 -16.37 9.43 7.05
N ASN A 310 -16.86 8.25 6.68
CA ASN A 310 -18.29 8.00 6.50
C ASN A 310 -19.07 8.31 7.78
N THR A 311 -18.60 7.90 8.95
CA THR A 311 -19.23 8.21 10.24
C THR A 311 -19.24 9.72 10.54
N LEU A 312 -18.19 10.45 10.18
CA LEU A 312 -18.11 11.90 10.35
C LEU A 312 -19.07 12.65 9.39
N LEU A 313 -19.22 12.13 8.18
CA LEU A 313 -20.10 12.74 7.17
C LEU A 313 -21.59 12.47 7.46
N TYR A 314 -21.90 11.28 7.98
CA TYR A 314 -23.25 10.79 8.24
C TYR A 314 -23.41 10.35 9.71
N PRO A 315 -23.36 11.29 10.68
CA PRO A 315 -23.51 10.95 12.08
C PRO A 315 -24.91 10.41 12.36
N THR A 316 -25.01 9.27 13.04
CA THR A 316 -26.30 8.75 13.50
C THR A 316 -26.84 9.60 14.63
N ALA A 317 -28.20 9.74 14.69
CA ALA A 317 -28.85 10.50 15.73
C ALA A 317 -28.41 9.99 17.14
N GLY A 318 -27.66 10.80 17.87
CA GLY A 318 -27.08 10.50 19.19
C GLY A 318 -25.57 10.69 19.27
N GLN A 319 -24.84 10.89 18.15
CA GLN A 319 -23.39 11.13 18.14
C GLN A 319 -23.01 12.62 18.03
N THR A 320 -23.96 13.51 17.85
CA THR A 320 -23.76 14.95 17.65
C THR A 320 -23.38 15.76 18.91
N GLY A 321 -22.99 15.10 20.01
CA GLY A 321 -22.70 15.76 21.29
C GLY A 321 -21.40 15.44 22.00
N ARG A 322 -20.50 14.65 21.40
CA ARG A 322 -19.26 14.22 22.08
C ARG A 322 -18.06 14.18 21.15
N GLN A 323 -17.59 15.32 20.64
CA GLN A 323 -16.23 15.43 20.08
C GLN A 323 -15.67 16.83 20.32
#